data_c7d2f8deb63c92fa37ef4e7ebcd70aee
#
_entry.id   c7d2f8deb63c92fa37ef4e7ebcd70aee
#
_cell.length_a   1.000
_cell.length_b   1.000
_cell.length_c   1.000
_cell.angle_alpha   90.00
_cell.angle_beta   90.00
_cell.angle_gamma   90.00
#
_symmetry.space_group_name_H-M   'P 1'
#
loop_
_entity.id
_entity.type
_entity.pdbx_description
1 polymer ?
#
loop_
_entity_poly.entity_id
_entity_poly.type
_entity_poly.pdbx_seq_one_letter_code
_entity_poly.pdbx_strand_id
1 'polypeptide(L)'
;MTSEGTRTREKIYIIGHKNPDTDSICSAIAYTELKKAVLERKLADGTFEAENPLQEGMPVPIPEYIACRAGIVNEETKYVLEYFDVEPPQYQDNVQPQIADMDLNLVPGIEGRASIKQAWELMQEEHAKSVPVLAEGKLKGIVTITDIAQSYMDKSDSSVLSRAGTRFASIAETLNGHIVCGGSDEVFEDGKVTIAASSPDVMEEVIEPSDLVIAGNRFETPFTAIELGARCLVMCQGATPTKTIKKLAEERGCIIINTPYDTFTAARLINQSMPVQFFMTGEN
;
A
#
# COMPACT_ATOMS: atom_id res chain seq x y z
N MET A 1 32.91 -18.14 9.70
CA MET A 1 31.76 -18.88 10.23
C MET A 1 30.62 -18.57 9.29
N THR A 2 30.43 -19.43 8.30
CA THR A 2 29.36 -19.33 7.30
C THR A 2 28.05 -19.76 7.96
N SER A 3 27.07 -18.87 7.99
CA SER A 3 25.71 -19.20 8.43
C SER A 3 25.15 -20.25 7.45
N GLU A 4 25.06 -21.49 7.89
CA GLU A 4 24.22 -22.50 7.25
C GLU A 4 22.77 -22.02 7.36
N GLY A 5 22.29 -21.32 6.34
CA GLY A 5 20.87 -21.02 6.18
C GLY A 5 20.13 -22.34 6.11
N THR A 6 19.22 -22.57 7.04
CA THR A 6 18.35 -23.76 7.08
C THR A 6 17.60 -23.84 5.76
N ARG A 7 17.99 -24.78 4.90
CA ARG A 7 17.36 -24.98 3.59
C ARG A 7 15.91 -25.37 3.81
N THR A 8 14.98 -24.64 3.22
CA THR A 8 13.55 -24.91 3.32
C THR A 8 13.20 -26.23 2.64
N ARG A 9 12.16 -26.93 3.12
CA ARG A 9 11.61 -28.13 2.51
C ARG A 9 10.30 -27.81 1.80
N GLU A 10 10.14 -28.31 0.59
CA GLU A 10 8.92 -28.19 -0.20
C GLU A 10 8.19 -29.54 -0.19
N LYS A 11 6.92 -29.56 0.26
CA LYS A 11 6.13 -30.78 0.31
C LYS A 11 5.58 -31.11 -1.07
N ILE A 12 5.88 -32.32 -1.55
CA ILE A 12 5.35 -32.88 -2.80
C ILE A 12 4.47 -34.07 -2.46
N TYR A 13 3.17 -33.92 -2.68
CA TYR A 13 2.19 -34.97 -2.44
C TYR A 13 2.07 -35.89 -3.64
N ILE A 14 2.25 -37.20 -3.42
CA ILE A 14 2.09 -38.24 -4.43
C ILE A 14 0.76 -38.95 -4.15
N ILE A 15 -0.18 -38.74 -5.06
CA ILE A 15 -1.57 -39.14 -4.87
C ILE A 15 -2.08 -39.89 -6.10
N GLY A 16 -2.87 -40.94 -5.88
CA GLY A 16 -3.56 -41.66 -6.93
C GLY A 16 -4.95 -41.09 -7.26
N HIS A 17 -5.82 -41.87 -7.83
CA HIS A 17 -7.16 -41.43 -8.19
C HIS A 17 -8.12 -41.31 -6.98
N LYS A 18 -9.26 -40.58 -7.18
CA LYS A 18 -10.20 -40.20 -6.13
C LYS A 18 -10.82 -41.39 -5.36
N ASN A 19 -11.09 -42.51 -6.06
CA ASN A 19 -11.63 -43.73 -5.44
C ASN A 19 -10.52 -44.81 -5.41
N PRO A 20 -9.57 -44.71 -4.44
CA PRO A 20 -8.35 -45.50 -4.49
C PRO A 20 -8.64 -46.98 -4.29
N ASP A 21 -8.15 -47.78 -5.23
CA ASP A 21 -8.03 -49.23 -5.10
C ASP A 21 -6.63 -49.61 -4.60
N THR A 22 -6.37 -50.92 -4.46
CA THR A 22 -5.10 -51.43 -3.96
C THR A 22 -3.93 -50.98 -4.84
N ASP A 23 -4.09 -50.97 -6.16
CA ASP A 23 -3.06 -50.53 -7.10
C ASP A 23 -2.72 -49.07 -6.93
N SER A 24 -3.74 -48.18 -6.82
CA SER A 24 -3.57 -46.76 -6.59
C SER A 24 -2.81 -46.43 -5.29
N ILE A 25 -3.15 -47.12 -4.21
CA ILE A 25 -2.51 -46.94 -2.90
C ILE A 25 -1.07 -47.44 -2.91
N CYS A 26 -0.85 -48.67 -3.39
CA CYS A 26 0.47 -49.29 -3.42
C CYS A 26 1.42 -48.53 -4.37
N SER A 27 0.91 -48.05 -5.50
CA SER A 27 1.69 -47.24 -6.43
C SER A 27 2.12 -45.90 -5.83
N ALA A 28 1.22 -45.22 -5.09
CA ALA A 28 1.56 -43.95 -4.41
C ALA A 28 2.66 -44.16 -3.35
N ILE A 29 2.56 -45.23 -2.56
CA ILE A 29 3.59 -45.58 -1.56
C ILE A 29 4.92 -45.90 -2.24
N ALA A 30 4.92 -46.83 -3.20
CA ALA A 30 6.12 -47.30 -3.86
C ALA A 30 6.84 -46.15 -4.61
N TYR A 31 6.10 -45.30 -5.30
CA TYR A 31 6.68 -44.14 -5.99
C TYR A 31 7.24 -43.11 -5.02
N THR A 32 6.60 -42.89 -3.88
CA THR A 32 7.12 -42.02 -2.84
C THR A 32 8.46 -42.52 -2.31
N GLU A 33 8.57 -43.80 -1.99
CA GLU A 33 9.81 -44.41 -1.51
C GLU A 33 10.92 -44.37 -2.58
N LEU A 34 10.57 -44.63 -3.83
CA LEU A 34 11.52 -44.48 -4.94
C LEU A 34 12.05 -43.04 -5.03
N LYS A 35 11.17 -42.03 -4.95
CA LYS A 35 11.58 -40.61 -5.01
C LYS A 35 12.46 -40.22 -3.84
N LYS A 36 12.16 -40.71 -2.63
CA LYS A 36 13.01 -40.47 -1.44
C LYS A 36 14.40 -41.08 -1.65
N ALA A 37 14.48 -42.33 -2.06
CA ALA A 37 15.77 -43.02 -2.29
C ALA A 37 16.61 -42.31 -3.39
N VAL A 38 15.97 -41.89 -4.47
CA VAL A 38 16.66 -41.11 -5.53
C VAL A 38 17.16 -39.78 -5.01
N LEU A 39 16.34 -39.05 -4.22
CA LEU A 39 16.73 -37.80 -3.63
C LEU A 39 17.93 -37.95 -2.66
N GLU A 40 17.86 -38.94 -1.77
CA GLU A 40 18.95 -39.23 -0.83
C GLU A 40 20.26 -39.52 -1.56
N ARG A 41 20.22 -40.27 -2.65
CA ARG A 41 21.37 -40.52 -3.50
C ARG A 41 21.90 -39.24 -4.12
N LYS A 42 21.03 -38.41 -4.72
CA LYS A 42 21.40 -37.14 -5.34
C LYS A 42 21.98 -36.12 -4.34
N LEU A 43 21.50 -36.12 -3.11
CA LEU A 43 22.04 -35.29 -2.05
C LEU A 43 23.42 -35.81 -1.59
N ALA A 44 23.61 -37.14 -1.53
CA ALA A 44 24.86 -37.77 -1.11
C ALA A 44 26.00 -37.58 -2.12
N ASP A 45 25.72 -37.59 -3.42
CA ASP A 45 26.71 -37.41 -4.50
C ASP A 45 26.83 -35.99 -5.02
N GLY A 46 26.07 -35.02 -4.48
CA GLY A 46 26.09 -33.61 -4.90
C GLY A 46 25.40 -33.33 -6.23
N THR A 47 24.73 -34.33 -6.82
CA THR A 47 24.04 -34.18 -8.11
C THR A 47 22.82 -33.26 -7.97
N PHE A 48 22.17 -33.24 -6.78
CA PHE A 48 21.03 -32.38 -6.54
C PHE A 48 21.37 -30.90 -6.70
N GLU A 49 22.47 -30.46 -6.12
CA GLU A 49 22.97 -29.07 -6.23
C GLU A 49 23.38 -28.71 -7.64
N ALA A 50 23.97 -29.65 -8.36
CA ALA A 50 24.38 -29.43 -9.77
C ALA A 50 23.18 -29.29 -10.71
N GLU A 51 22.09 -30.05 -10.48
CA GLU A 51 20.86 -29.98 -11.27
C GLU A 51 19.98 -28.77 -10.87
N ASN A 52 20.11 -28.26 -9.62
CA ASN A 52 19.30 -27.18 -9.06
C ASN A 52 20.20 -26.04 -8.59
N PRO A 53 20.77 -25.25 -9.52
CA PRO A 53 21.58 -24.10 -9.14
C PRO A 53 20.77 -23.05 -8.38
N LEU A 54 21.45 -22.15 -7.68
CA LEU A 54 20.80 -21.08 -6.95
C LEU A 54 19.84 -20.29 -7.85
N GLN A 55 18.61 -20.10 -7.40
CA GLN A 55 17.65 -19.21 -8.02
C GLN A 55 17.64 -17.89 -7.24
N GLU A 56 17.86 -16.77 -7.94
CA GLU A 56 17.97 -15.43 -7.35
C GLU A 56 18.92 -15.35 -6.13
N GLY A 57 19.99 -16.16 -6.15
CA GLY A 57 20.97 -16.22 -5.07
C GLY A 57 20.57 -17.08 -3.86
N MET A 58 19.39 -17.71 -3.89
CA MET A 58 18.90 -18.60 -2.83
C MET A 58 18.96 -20.07 -3.24
N PRO A 59 19.24 -21.00 -2.29
CA PRO A 59 19.23 -22.43 -2.58
C PRO A 59 17.80 -22.92 -2.84
N VAL A 60 17.64 -23.74 -3.86
CA VAL A 60 16.35 -24.38 -4.19
C VAL A 60 15.91 -25.28 -3.02
N PRO A 61 14.63 -25.25 -2.61
CA PRO A 61 14.10 -26.09 -1.53
C PRO A 61 14.32 -27.59 -1.79
N ILE A 62 14.56 -28.35 -0.72
CA ILE A 62 14.67 -29.80 -0.81
C ILE A 62 13.26 -30.41 -0.81
N PRO A 63 12.87 -31.21 -1.84
CA PRO A 63 11.57 -31.83 -1.86
C PRO A 63 11.37 -32.85 -0.73
N GLU A 64 10.21 -32.78 -0.07
CA GLU A 64 9.74 -33.77 0.90
C GLU A 64 8.57 -34.54 0.29
N TYR A 65 8.83 -35.75 -0.17
CA TYR A 65 7.82 -36.60 -0.83
C TYR A 65 6.93 -37.26 0.20
N ILE A 66 5.59 -37.13 0.06
CA ILE A 66 4.57 -37.66 0.97
C ILE A 66 3.55 -38.47 0.17
N ALA A 67 3.37 -39.75 0.50
CA ALA A 67 2.30 -40.55 -0.07
C ALA A 67 0.94 -40.12 0.49
N CYS A 68 -0.02 -39.87 -0.39
CA CYS A 68 -1.36 -39.45 -0.03
C CYS A 68 -2.43 -40.29 -0.74
N ARG A 69 -3.65 -40.26 -0.22
CA ARG A 69 -4.86 -40.84 -0.82
C ARG A 69 -5.99 -39.79 -0.87
N ALA A 70 -6.78 -39.83 -1.93
CA ALA A 70 -7.91 -38.90 -2.11
C ALA A 70 -9.27 -39.52 -1.70
N GLY A 71 -9.27 -40.72 -1.17
CA GLY A 71 -10.48 -41.42 -0.79
C GLY A 71 -10.30 -42.44 0.35
N ILE A 72 -11.38 -43.14 0.67
CA ILE A 72 -11.41 -44.14 1.73
C ILE A 72 -10.74 -45.42 1.21
N VAL A 73 -9.88 -46.03 2.01
CA VAL A 73 -9.25 -47.33 1.72
C VAL A 73 -10.31 -48.43 1.80
N ASN A 74 -10.42 -49.25 0.76
CA ASN A 74 -11.32 -50.37 0.74
C ASN A 74 -10.80 -51.57 1.57
N GLU A 75 -11.62 -52.56 1.84
CA GLU A 75 -11.29 -53.71 2.70
C GLU A 75 -10.14 -54.56 2.15
N GLU A 76 -10.07 -54.73 0.81
CA GLU A 76 -8.97 -55.44 0.16
C GLU A 76 -7.63 -54.73 0.39
N THR A 77 -7.60 -53.41 0.19
CA THR A 77 -6.40 -52.59 0.42
C THR A 77 -6.00 -52.58 1.89
N LYS A 78 -6.95 -52.49 2.81
CA LYS A 78 -6.67 -52.63 4.24
C LYS A 78 -5.98 -53.94 4.57
N TYR A 79 -6.52 -55.03 4.09
CA TYR A 79 -5.92 -56.36 4.29
C TYR A 79 -4.49 -56.42 3.75
N VAL A 80 -4.23 -55.89 2.56
CA VAL A 80 -2.88 -55.85 1.97
C VAL A 80 -1.93 -55.04 2.80
N LEU A 81 -2.33 -53.81 3.23
CA LEU A 81 -1.50 -52.96 4.06
C LEU A 81 -1.18 -53.59 5.42
N GLU A 82 -2.19 -54.19 6.08
CA GLU A 82 -2.01 -54.90 7.35
C GLU A 82 -1.10 -56.16 7.19
N TYR A 83 -1.24 -56.89 6.09
CA TYR A 83 -0.41 -58.07 5.82
C TYR A 83 1.09 -57.71 5.68
N PHE A 84 1.39 -56.56 5.11
CA PHE A 84 2.77 -56.10 4.92
C PHE A 84 3.25 -55.13 6.00
N ASP A 85 2.46 -54.88 7.05
CA ASP A 85 2.76 -53.94 8.14
C ASP A 85 3.09 -52.52 7.63
N VAL A 86 2.26 -52.03 6.68
CA VAL A 86 2.42 -50.71 6.06
C VAL A 86 1.27 -49.81 6.45
N GLU A 87 1.59 -48.61 7.00
CA GLU A 87 0.59 -47.62 7.34
C GLU A 87 -0.11 -47.05 6.10
N PRO A 88 -1.44 -46.82 6.15
CA PRO A 88 -2.17 -46.20 5.05
C PRO A 88 -1.61 -44.79 4.76
N PRO A 89 -1.54 -44.37 3.48
CA PRO A 89 -1.15 -43.01 3.12
C PRO A 89 -2.04 -41.94 3.75
N GLN A 90 -1.47 -40.77 3.97
CA GLN A 90 -2.20 -39.61 4.53
C GLN A 90 -3.43 -39.28 3.68
N TYR A 91 -4.59 -39.10 4.33
CA TYR A 91 -5.79 -38.63 3.64
C TYR A 91 -5.67 -37.18 3.25
N GLN A 92 -5.89 -36.87 1.96
CA GLN A 92 -5.92 -35.54 1.40
C GLN A 92 -7.29 -35.34 0.73
N ASP A 93 -8.15 -34.56 1.35
CA ASP A 93 -9.52 -34.32 0.90
C ASP A 93 -9.63 -33.30 -0.22
N ASN A 94 -8.66 -32.38 -0.30
CA ASN A 94 -8.61 -31.30 -1.29
C ASN A 94 -7.21 -31.18 -1.91
N VAL A 95 -7.13 -31.37 -3.22
CA VAL A 95 -5.91 -31.22 -4.02
C VAL A 95 -5.98 -29.99 -4.96
N GLN A 96 -7.01 -29.17 -4.82
CA GLN A 96 -7.10 -27.92 -5.58
C GLN A 96 -6.11 -26.90 -5.03
N PRO A 97 -5.59 -26.02 -5.89
CA PRO A 97 -4.74 -24.91 -5.44
C PRO A 97 -5.41 -24.12 -4.31
N GLN A 98 -4.69 -23.90 -3.24
CA GLN A 98 -5.15 -23.11 -2.10
C GLN A 98 -4.58 -21.69 -2.22
N ILE A 99 -5.24 -20.71 -1.58
CA ILE A 99 -4.70 -19.33 -1.50
C ILE A 99 -3.32 -19.33 -0.81
N ALA A 100 -3.11 -20.25 0.14
CA ALA A 100 -1.84 -20.41 0.83
C ALA A 100 -0.67 -20.88 -0.09
N ASP A 101 -0.99 -21.47 -1.24
CA ASP A 101 0.00 -21.93 -2.22
C ASP A 101 0.31 -20.85 -3.27
N MET A 102 -0.34 -19.69 -3.20
CA MET A 102 -0.13 -18.59 -4.13
C MET A 102 1.00 -17.69 -3.64
N ASP A 103 1.86 -17.29 -4.57
CA ASP A 103 2.79 -16.19 -4.33
C ASP A 103 1.99 -14.87 -4.36
N LEU A 104 1.72 -14.34 -3.17
CA LEU A 104 0.92 -13.13 -3.00
C LEU A 104 1.85 -11.93 -2.80
N ASN A 105 1.68 -10.91 -3.62
CA ASN A 105 2.30 -9.62 -3.38
C ASN A 105 1.58 -8.93 -2.19
N LEU A 106 2.21 -8.97 -1.01
CA LEU A 106 1.68 -8.37 0.22
C LEU A 106 2.03 -6.89 0.28
N VAL A 107 1.14 -6.05 -0.23
CA VAL A 107 1.30 -4.58 -0.14
C VAL A 107 0.81 -4.11 1.23
N PRO A 108 1.60 -3.32 1.98
CA PRO A 108 1.15 -2.75 3.24
C PRO A 108 -0.04 -1.81 3.05
N GLY A 109 -0.95 -1.78 4.02
CA GLY A 109 -2.09 -0.88 4.00
C GLY A 109 -1.72 0.53 4.46
N ILE A 110 -2.47 1.52 3.99
CA ILE A 110 -2.34 2.93 4.35
C ILE A 110 -3.58 3.41 5.12
N GLU A 111 -3.41 4.30 6.10
CA GLU A 111 -4.53 4.90 6.81
C GLU A 111 -5.35 5.83 5.91
N GLY A 112 -6.69 5.82 6.07
CA GLY A 112 -7.59 6.59 5.21
C GLY A 112 -7.34 8.10 5.20
N ARG A 113 -6.74 8.63 6.26
CA ARG A 113 -6.35 10.05 6.38
C ARG A 113 -5.00 10.40 5.74
N ALA A 114 -4.24 9.40 5.27
CA ALA A 114 -3.00 9.62 4.55
C ALA A 114 -3.26 10.35 3.22
N SER A 115 -2.29 11.10 2.75
CA SER A 115 -2.42 11.88 1.51
C SER A 115 -2.29 11.02 0.26
N ILE A 116 -2.85 11.50 -0.86
CA ILE A 116 -2.62 10.89 -2.19
C ILE A 116 -1.12 10.77 -2.48
N LYS A 117 -0.31 11.75 -2.08
CA LYS A 117 1.14 11.71 -2.24
C LYS A 117 1.75 10.49 -1.54
N GLN A 118 1.39 10.26 -0.28
CA GLN A 118 1.87 9.11 0.48
C GLN A 118 1.42 7.77 -0.14
N ALA A 119 0.17 7.70 -0.62
CA ALA A 119 -0.30 6.50 -1.33
C ALA A 119 0.46 6.25 -2.63
N TRP A 120 0.76 7.31 -3.38
CA TRP A 120 1.57 7.21 -4.60
C TRP A 120 3.01 6.76 -4.30
N GLU A 121 3.65 7.32 -3.29
CA GLU A 121 4.99 6.93 -2.85
C GLU A 121 5.02 5.45 -2.46
N LEU A 122 4.05 4.98 -1.69
CA LEU A 122 3.92 3.57 -1.32
C LEU A 122 3.71 2.66 -2.55
N MET A 123 2.87 3.07 -3.52
CA MET A 123 2.70 2.33 -4.78
C MET A 123 3.99 2.20 -5.57
N GLN A 124 4.85 3.23 -5.56
CA GLN A 124 6.14 3.19 -6.24
C GLN A 124 7.13 2.28 -5.52
N GLU A 125 7.22 2.37 -4.19
CA GLU A 125 8.12 1.55 -3.37
C GLU A 125 7.78 0.06 -3.48
N GLU A 126 6.51 -0.28 -3.41
CA GLU A 126 6.02 -1.67 -3.45
C GLU A 126 5.77 -2.18 -4.88
N HIS A 127 6.06 -1.40 -5.91
CA HIS A 127 5.74 -1.71 -7.31
C HIS A 127 4.28 -2.14 -7.52
N ALA A 128 3.37 -1.58 -6.73
CA ALA A 128 1.95 -1.91 -6.70
C ALA A 128 1.11 -0.91 -7.50
N LYS A 129 0.00 -1.37 -8.08
CA LYS A 129 -0.97 -0.52 -8.80
C LYS A 129 -2.15 -0.11 -7.93
N SER A 130 -2.25 -0.67 -6.74
CA SER A 130 -3.30 -0.41 -5.76
C SER A 130 -2.76 -0.60 -4.35
N VAL A 131 -3.33 0.14 -3.40
CA VAL A 131 -2.97 0.07 -1.98
C VAL A 131 -4.24 -0.12 -1.15
N PRO A 132 -4.24 -1.10 -0.21
CA PRO A 132 -5.34 -1.25 0.74
C PRO A 132 -5.44 -0.04 1.67
N VAL A 133 -6.66 0.47 1.88
CA VAL A 133 -6.92 1.55 2.82
C VAL A 133 -7.50 0.99 4.10
N LEU A 134 -6.88 1.34 5.22
CA LEU A 134 -7.21 0.84 6.55
C LEU A 134 -7.86 1.93 7.41
N ALA A 135 -8.69 1.49 8.34
CA ALA A 135 -9.09 2.29 9.50
C ALA A 135 -9.10 1.36 10.72
N GLU A 136 -8.38 1.75 11.76
CA GLU A 136 -8.23 0.95 12.98
C GLU A 136 -7.75 -0.50 12.69
N GLY A 137 -6.83 -0.65 11.74
CA GLY A 137 -6.28 -1.95 11.33
C GLY A 137 -7.23 -2.83 10.51
N LYS A 138 -8.41 -2.33 10.12
CA LYS A 138 -9.38 -3.07 9.29
C LYS A 138 -9.42 -2.49 7.88
N LEU A 139 -9.50 -3.38 6.89
CA LEU A 139 -9.69 -2.99 5.49
C LEU A 139 -11.01 -2.24 5.32
N LYS A 140 -10.95 -1.04 4.76
CA LYS A 140 -12.09 -0.17 4.44
C LYS A 140 -12.32 -0.01 2.95
N GLY A 141 -11.28 -0.13 2.15
CA GLY A 141 -11.36 0.01 0.71
C GLY A 141 -9.98 -0.13 0.07
N ILE A 142 -9.92 0.24 -1.19
CA ILE A 142 -8.70 0.21 -2.00
C ILE A 142 -8.60 1.54 -2.72
N VAL A 143 -7.40 2.09 -2.82
CA VAL A 143 -7.09 3.20 -3.73
C VAL A 143 -6.19 2.69 -4.84
N THR A 144 -6.50 3.08 -6.08
CA THR A 144 -5.78 2.66 -7.28
C THR A 144 -5.12 3.83 -8.00
N ILE A 145 -4.19 3.54 -8.92
CA ILE A 145 -3.62 4.57 -9.82
C ILE A 145 -4.73 5.26 -10.63
N THR A 146 -5.79 4.53 -10.99
CA THR A 146 -6.92 5.09 -11.74
C THR A 146 -7.67 6.14 -10.91
N ASP A 147 -7.92 5.88 -9.62
CA ASP A 147 -8.58 6.84 -8.73
C ASP A 147 -7.75 8.11 -8.59
N ILE A 148 -6.43 7.96 -8.44
CA ILE A 148 -5.50 9.10 -8.40
C ILE A 148 -5.54 9.88 -9.73
N ALA A 149 -5.47 9.20 -10.87
CA ALA A 149 -5.49 9.84 -12.18
C ALA A 149 -6.82 10.58 -12.43
N GLN A 150 -7.94 9.96 -12.06
CA GLN A 150 -9.27 10.55 -12.20
C GLN A 150 -9.39 11.85 -11.40
N SER A 151 -8.83 11.88 -10.18
CA SER A 151 -8.83 13.08 -9.34
C SER A 151 -8.15 14.30 -9.99
N TYR A 152 -7.22 14.06 -10.91
CA TYR A 152 -6.55 15.12 -11.68
C TYR A 152 -7.28 15.48 -12.99
N MET A 153 -8.07 14.56 -13.53
CA MET A 153 -8.76 14.76 -14.81
C MET A 153 -10.16 15.33 -14.65
N ASP A 154 -10.79 15.12 -13.50
CA ASP A 154 -12.07 15.73 -13.18
C ASP A 154 -11.95 17.25 -13.13
N LYS A 155 -13.01 17.95 -13.57
CA LYS A 155 -13.03 19.43 -13.61
C LYS A 155 -12.57 19.98 -12.27
N SER A 156 -11.52 20.77 -12.31
CA SER A 156 -10.92 21.40 -11.14
C SER A 156 -11.94 22.28 -10.42
N ASP A 157 -12.52 21.72 -9.39
CA ASP A 157 -13.28 22.44 -8.38
C ASP A 157 -12.27 22.98 -7.37
N SER A 158 -12.15 24.28 -7.26
CA SER A 158 -11.23 24.94 -6.34
C SER A 158 -11.54 24.66 -4.86
N SER A 159 -12.74 24.14 -4.55
CA SER A 159 -13.17 23.74 -3.21
C SER A 159 -12.93 22.24 -2.90
N VAL A 160 -12.28 21.50 -3.80
CA VAL A 160 -12.09 20.05 -3.62
C VAL A 160 -11.31 19.70 -2.33
N LEU A 161 -10.33 20.53 -1.95
CA LEU A 161 -9.55 20.32 -0.73
C LEU A 161 -10.39 20.42 0.55
N SER A 162 -11.27 21.41 0.63
CA SER A 162 -12.17 21.58 1.78
C SER A 162 -13.22 20.48 1.82
N ARG A 163 -13.83 20.13 0.69
CA ARG A 163 -14.76 18.99 0.61
C ARG A 163 -14.13 17.64 0.99
N ALA A 164 -12.86 17.48 0.70
CA ALA A 164 -12.11 16.28 1.10
C ALA A 164 -11.73 16.28 2.59
N GLY A 165 -11.94 17.37 3.32
CA GLY A 165 -11.52 17.49 4.71
C GLY A 165 -10.00 17.37 4.85
N THR A 166 -9.26 18.15 4.07
CA THR A 166 -7.79 18.05 4.00
C THR A 166 -7.14 18.69 5.22
N ARG A 167 -6.23 17.97 5.88
CA ARG A 167 -5.49 18.50 7.04
C ARG A 167 -4.42 19.48 6.61
N PHE A 168 -4.24 20.57 7.35
CA PHE A 168 -3.17 21.53 7.06
C PHE A 168 -1.77 20.93 7.21
N ALA A 169 -1.59 19.95 8.09
CA ALA A 169 -0.35 19.17 8.17
C ALA A 169 -0.04 18.44 6.86
N SER A 170 -1.05 17.80 6.23
CA SER A 170 -0.88 17.11 4.95
C SER A 170 -0.55 18.08 3.81
N ILE A 171 -1.14 19.30 3.84
CA ILE A 171 -0.81 20.35 2.87
C ILE A 171 0.66 20.77 3.05
N ALA A 172 1.09 21.04 4.26
CA ALA A 172 2.46 21.44 4.54
C ALA A 172 3.47 20.35 4.11
N GLU A 173 3.22 19.09 4.46
CA GLU A 173 4.05 17.94 4.07
C GLU A 173 4.13 17.78 2.55
N THR A 174 2.97 17.85 1.87
CA THR A 174 2.90 17.71 0.40
C THR A 174 3.71 18.80 -0.30
N LEU A 175 3.66 20.02 0.23
CA LEU A 175 4.37 21.16 -0.31
C LEU A 175 5.83 21.26 0.18
N ASN A 176 6.35 20.23 0.82
CA ASN A 176 7.70 20.23 1.43
C ASN A 176 7.94 21.47 2.29
N GLY A 177 6.91 21.87 3.02
CA GLY A 177 6.85 23.09 3.80
C GLY A 177 6.66 22.80 5.28
N HIS A 178 6.45 23.86 6.03
CA HIS A 178 6.15 23.78 7.46
C HIS A 178 5.12 24.84 7.89
N ILE A 179 4.37 24.53 8.92
CA ILE A 179 3.41 25.47 9.51
C ILE A 179 4.19 26.45 10.40
N VAL A 180 4.09 27.73 10.07
CA VAL A 180 4.76 28.84 10.79
C VAL A 180 3.84 29.41 11.87
N CYS A 181 2.52 29.37 11.65
CA CYS A 181 1.49 29.89 12.53
C CYS A 181 0.24 29.01 12.41
N GLY A 182 -0.45 28.75 13.52
CA GLY A 182 -1.67 27.95 13.58
C GLY A 182 -1.46 26.48 13.97
N GLY A 183 -2.55 25.72 14.06
CA GLY A 183 -2.57 24.33 14.48
C GLY A 183 -2.34 23.34 13.34
N SER A 184 -1.48 22.34 13.55
CA SER A 184 -1.20 21.30 12.57
C SER A 184 -2.35 20.31 12.38
N ASP A 185 -3.15 20.09 13.43
CA ASP A 185 -4.21 19.08 13.46
C ASP A 185 -5.54 19.57 12.91
N GLU A 186 -5.61 20.85 12.58
CA GLU A 186 -6.80 21.46 12.02
C GLU A 186 -7.03 21.00 10.56
N VAL A 187 -8.31 20.99 10.17
CA VAL A 187 -8.79 20.52 8.87
C VAL A 187 -9.33 21.69 8.07
N PHE A 188 -9.06 21.69 6.77
CA PHE A 188 -9.65 22.63 5.82
C PHE A 188 -11.03 22.12 5.43
N GLU A 189 -12.08 22.67 6.01
CA GLU A 189 -13.47 22.21 5.88
C GLU A 189 -14.33 23.11 5.00
N ASP A 190 -13.91 24.38 4.80
CA ASP A 190 -14.66 25.37 4.05
C ASP A 190 -13.73 26.28 3.27
N GLY A 191 -14.23 26.86 2.18
CA GLY A 191 -13.49 27.73 1.29
C GLY A 191 -12.90 27.04 0.07
N LYS A 192 -12.25 27.82 -0.77
CA LYS A 192 -11.60 27.39 -2.02
C LYS A 192 -10.11 27.70 -2.00
N VAL A 193 -9.37 27.09 -2.92
CA VAL A 193 -7.97 27.44 -3.17
C VAL A 193 -7.91 28.58 -4.17
N THR A 194 -7.29 29.68 -3.77
CA THR A 194 -7.15 30.89 -4.57
C THR A 194 -5.68 31.27 -4.71
N ILE A 195 -5.24 31.65 -5.90
CA ILE A 195 -3.88 32.16 -6.14
C ILE A 195 -3.91 33.68 -6.12
N ALA A 196 -3.19 34.29 -5.20
CA ALA A 196 -3.07 35.75 -5.08
C ALA A 196 -2.05 36.29 -6.07
N ALA A 197 -2.42 36.32 -7.34
CA ALA A 197 -1.57 36.83 -8.44
C ALA A 197 -1.93 38.24 -8.87
N SER A 198 -3.07 38.76 -8.42
CA SER A 198 -3.64 40.08 -8.84
C SER A 198 -3.19 41.22 -7.95
N SER A 199 -3.60 42.45 -8.30
CA SER A 199 -3.47 43.63 -7.44
C SER A 199 -4.39 43.52 -6.21
N PRO A 200 -4.12 44.26 -5.12
CA PRO A 200 -4.94 44.24 -3.91
C PRO A 200 -6.44 44.47 -4.19
N ASP A 201 -6.78 45.42 -5.05
CA ASP A 201 -8.18 45.75 -5.39
C ASP A 201 -8.92 44.54 -6.01
N VAL A 202 -8.24 43.77 -6.89
CA VAL A 202 -8.81 42.58 -7.50
C VAL A 202 -8.82 41.40 -6.52
N MET A 203 -7.90 41.36 -5.57
CA MET A 203 -7.90 40.33 -4.52
C MET A 203 -9.15 40.43 -3.64
N GLU A 204 -9.63 41.65 -3.35
CA GLU A 204 -10.87 41.89 -2.58
C GLU A 204 -12.12 41.28 -3.27
N GLU A 205 -12.11 41.18 -4.60
CA GLU A 205 -13.21 40.60 -5.36
C GLU A 205 -13.14 39.05 -5.45
N VAL A 206 -11.95 38.46 -5.28
CA VAL A 206 -11.69 37.04 -5.57
C VAL A 206 -11.54 36.21 -4.29
N ILE A 207 -10.92 36.78 -3.25
CA ILE A 207 -10.68 36.07 -1.98
C ILE A 207 -11.94 36.17 -1.12
N GLU A 208 -12.45 35.04 -0.70
CA GLU A 208 -13.56 34.92 0.23
C GLU A 208 -13.09 34.48 1.62
N PRO A 209 -13.84 34.83 2.68
CA PRO A 209 -13.57 34.26 3.99
C PRO A 209 -13.47 32.73 3.95
N SER A 210 -12.57 32.17 4.74
CA SER A 210 -12.24 30.77 4.80
C SER A 210 -11.37 30.21 3.66
N ASP A 211 -11.04 30.99 2.63
CA ASP A 211 -10.20 30.54 1.52
C ASP A 211 -8.78 30.14 1.97
N LEU A 212 -8.18 29.19 1.23
CA LEU A 212 -6.76 28.92 1.25
C LEU A 212 -6.10 29.72 0.13
N VAL A 213 -5.23 30.64 0.50
CA VAL A 213 -4.60 31.58 -0.44
C VAL A 213 -3.15 31.19 -0.67
N ILE A 214 -2.78 30.93 -1.93
CA ILE A 214 -1.39 30.69 -2.33
C ILE A 214 -0.79 32.03 -2.78
N ALA A 215 0.22 32.50 -2.04
CA ALA A 215 0.87 33.78 -2.28
C ALA A 215 2.35 33.60 -2.66
N GLY A 216 2.82 34.44 -3.56
CA GLY A 216 4.23 34.60 -3.84
C GLY A 216 4.94 35.44 -2.74
N ASN A 217 6.04 36.09 -3.11
CA ASN A 217 6.88 36.87 -2.19
C ASN A 217 6.54 38.35 -2.15
N ARG A 218 5.35 38.76 -2.64
CA ARG A 218 4.93 40.20 -2.55
C ARG A 218 4.59 40.55 -1.12
N PHE A 219 5.07 41.70 -0.65
CA PHE A 219 4.93 42.12 0.74
C PHE A 219 3.47 42.40 1.16
N GLU A 220 2.65 42.94 0.26
CA GLU A 220 1.28 43.37 0.54
C GLU A 220 0.28 42.21 0.57
N THR A 221 0.52 41.17 -0.21
CA THR A 221 -0.40 40.03 -0.40
C THR A 221 -0.77 39.31 0.90
N PRO A 222 0.17 38.98 1.80
CA PRO A 222 -0.14 38.33 3.08
C PRO A 222 -1.08 39.15 3.96
N PHE A 223 -0.85 40.44 4.04
CA PHE A 223 -1.68 41.33 4.85
C PHE A 223 -3.12 41.39 4.32
N THR A 224 -3.28 41.63 3.02
CA THR A 224 -4.61 41.69 2.37
C THR A 224 -5.36 40.40 2.51
N ALA A 225 -4.73 39.25 2.25
CA ALA A 225 -5.38 37.92 2.36
C ALA A 225 -5.89 37.65 3.79
N ILE A 226 -5.10 37.94 4.81
CA ILE A 226 -5.50 37.73 6.21
C ILE A 226 -6.64 38.66 6.61
N GLU A 227 -6.59 39.94 6.22
CA GLU A 227 -7.66 40.91 6.49
C GLU A 227 -8.98 40.54 5.81
N LEU A 228 -8.93 39.91 4.62
CA LEU A 228 -10.10 39.39 3.92
C LEU A 228 -10.65 38.11 4.55
N GLY A 229 -9.99 37.55 5.57
CA GLY A 229 -10.47 36.40 6.31
C GLY A 229 -10.00 35.05 5.76
N ALA A 230 -8.90 35.02 5.01
CA ALA A 230 -8.31 33.77 4.56
C ALA A 230 -8.04 32.81 5.73
N ARG A 231 -8.46 31.58 5.63
CA ARG A 231 -8.23 30.53 6.64
C ARG A 231 -6.78 30.05 6.64
N CYS A 232 -6.17 30.01 5.47
CA CYS A 232 -4.78 29.58 5.33
C CYS A 232 -4.06 30.43 4.28
N LEU A 233 -2.83 30.76 4.57
CA LEU A 233 -1.91 31.43 3.66
C LEU A 233 -0.71 30.54 3.38
N VAL A 234 -0.52 30.13 2.12
CA VAL A 234 0.67 29.40 1.67
C VAL A 234 1.65 30.38 1.09
N MET A 235 2.76 30.62 1.79
CA MET A 235 3.84 31.53 1.38
C MET A 235 4.90 30.75 0.59
N CYS A 236 5.03 31.08 -0.69
CA CYS A 236 5.92 30.39 -1.63
C CYS A 236 7.35 30.96 -1.63
N GLN A 237 8.29 30.24 -2.29
CA GLN A 237 9.68 30.64 -2.50
C GLN A 237 10.47 30.85 -1.20
N GLY A 238 10.13 30.12 -0.14
CA GLY A 238 10.79 30.25 1.15
C GLY A 238 10.55 31.63 1.84
N ALA A 239 9.55 32.39 1.39
CA ALA A 239 9.21 33.68 2.00
C ALA A 239 8.77 33.47 3.46
N THR A 240 9.33 34.24 4.37
CA THR A 240 8.99 34.18 5.80
C THR A 240 8.09 35.34 6.20
N PRO A 241 7.02 35.11 6.98
CA PRO A 241 6.18 36.19 7.45
C PRO A 241 6.94 37.14 8.41
N THR A 242 6.70 38.42 8.28
CA THR A 242 7.18 39.39 9.27
C THR A 242 6.50 39.18 10.62
N LYS A 243 7.07 39.71 11.70
CA LYS A 243 6.46 39.66 13.05
C LYS A 243 5.03 40.22 13.05
N THR A 244 4.79 41.29 12.28
CA THR A 244 3.46 41.90 12.15
C THR A 244 2.47 40.98 11.48
N ILE A 245 2.84 40.33 10.37
CA ILE A 245 1.99 39.38 9.65
C ILE A 245 1.69 38.17 10.53
N LYS A 246 2.70 37.66 11.23
CA LYS A 246 2.51 36.53 12.14
C LYS A 246 1.52 36.86 13.27
N LYS A 247 1.66 38.03 13.90
CA LYS A 247 0.74 38.48 14.94
C LYS A 247 -0.69 38.64 14.40
N LEU A 248 -0.84 39.24 13.22
CA LEU A 248 -2.14 39.43 12.58
C LEU A 248 -2.80 38.05 12.27
N ALA A 249 -2.02 37.07 11.77
CA ALA A 249 -2.51 35.73 11.51
C ALA A 249 -2.98 35.03 12.80
N GLU A 250 -2.25 35.18 13.90
CA GLU A 250 -2.63 34.65 15.22
C GLU A 250 -3.95 35.27 15.71
N GLU A 251 -4.10 36.60 15.58
CA GLU A 251 -5.31 37.33 15.97
C GLU A 251 -6.54 36.96 15.13
N ARG A 252 -6.35 36.68 13.85
CA ARG A 252 -7.42 36.30 12.90
C ARG A 252 -7.64 34.79 12.77
N GLY A 253 -6.84 33.96 13.43
CA GLY A 253 -6.90 32.50 13.31
C GLY A 253 -6.51 31.98 11.95
N CYS A 254 -5.67 32.70 11.20
CA CYS A 254 -5.16 32.29 9.90
C CYS A 254 -3.93 31.41 10.06
N ILE A 255 -3.92 30.25 9.40
CA ILE A 255 -2.77 29.33 9.37
C ILE A 255 -1.78 29.82 8.31
N ILE A 256 -0.50 29.87 8.64
CA ILE A 256 0.55 30.18 7.68
C ILE A 256 1.43 28.95 7.43
N ILE A 257 1.48 28.53 6.17
CA ILE A 257 2.38 27.48 5.68
C ILE A 257 3.45 28.13 4.82
N ASN A 258 4.72 27.84 5.10
CA ASN A 258 5.84 28.25 4.26
C ASN A 258 6.26 27.07 3.39
N THR A 259 6.55 27.30 2.11
CA THR A 259 7.07 26.30 1.18
C THR A 259 8.23 26.84 0.34
N PRO A 260 9.27 26.03 0.03
CA PRO A 260 10.32 26.43 -0.89
C PRO A 260 9.85 26.51 -2.35
N TYR A 261 8.72 25.90 -2.68
CA TYR A 261 8.19 25.86 -4.04
C TYR A 261 7.70 27.24 -4.52
N ASP A 262 7.74 27.45 -5.82
CA ASP A 262 7.07 28.58 -6.46
C ASP A 262 5.55 28.39 -6.48
N THR A 263 4.81 29.45 -6.79
CA THR A 263 3.34 29.48 -6.77
C THR A 263 2.71 28.45 -7.72
N PHE A 264 3.29 28.27 -8.91
CA PHE A 264 2.77 27.29 -9.88
C PHE A 264 2.96 25.86 -9.38
N THR A 265 4.16 25.55 -8.89
CA THR A 265 4.47 24.24 -8.31
C THR A 265 3.59 23.92 -7.11
N ALA A 266 3.42 24.90 -6.19
CA ALA A 266 2.55 24.75 -5.03
C ALA A 266 1.09 24.48 -5.45
N ALA A 267 0.55 25.29 -6.39
CA ALA A 267 -0.81 25.11 -6.88
C ALA A 267 -1.04 23.78 -7.59
N ARG A 268 -0.01 23.27 -8.28
CA ARG A 268 -0.09 21.97 -8.95
C ARG A 268 -0.06 20.79 -7.98
N LEU A 269 0.73 20.90 -6.91
CA LEU A 269 0.95 19.80 -5.98
C LEU A 269 -0.07 19.75 -4.84
N ILE A 270 -0.71 20.86 -4.51
CA ILE A 270 -1.56 20.95 -3.31
C ILE A 270 -2.67 19.92 -3.29
N ASN A 271 -3.23 19.52 -4.43
CA ASN A 271 -4.28 18.52 -4.51
C ASN A 271 -3.79 17.11 -4.07
N GLN A 272 -2.49 16.86 -4.09
CA GLN A 272 -1.92 15.59 -3.60
C GLN A 272 -1.98 15.45 -2.08
N SER A 273 -2.33 16.53 -1.36
CA SER A 273 -2.51 16.53 0.08
C SER A 273 -3.85 15.96 0.55
N MET A 274 -4.81 15.78 -0.37
CA MET A 274 -6.13 15.22 -0.05
C MET A 274 -6.02 13.81 0.54
N PRO A 275 -6.86 13.48 1.53
CA PRO A 275 -6.86 12.15 2.13
C PRO A 275 -7.34 11.07 1.17
N VAL A 276 -6.69 9.91 1.16
CA VAL A 276 -7.02 8.79 0.25
C VAL A 276 -8.44 8.28 0.42
N GLN A 277 -9.00 8.37 1.63
CA GLN A 277 -10.40 7.97 1.88
C GLN A 277 -11.43 8.74 1.04
N PHE A 278 -11.08 9.92 0.54
CA PHE A 278 -11.96 10.70 -0.34
C PHE A 278 -12.13 10.06 -1.72
N PHE A 279 -11.19 9.24 -2.14
CA PHE A 279 -11.14 8.59 -3.45
C PHE A 279 -11.41 7.08 -3.39
N MET A 280 -11.62 6.53 -2.20
CA MET A 280 -11.84 5.09 -2.07
C MET A 280 -13.05 4.64 -2.88
N THR A 281 -12.85 3.58 -3.66
CA THR A 281 -13.95 2.76 -4.17
C THR A 281 -14.38 1.85 -3.01
N GLY A 282 -15.43 2.20 -2.33
CA GLY A 282 -15.98 1.44 -1.22
C GLY A 282 -17.47 1.69 -1.10
N GLU A 283 -18.18 0.78 -0.46
CA GLU A 283 -19.63 0.86 -0.26
C GLU A 283 -20.06 2.24 0.22
N ASN A 284 -20.90 2.90 -0.58
CA ASN A 284 -21.79 3.97 -0.15
C ASN A 284 -23.00 3.36 0.56
#